data_44c363710754113bfbd40c915f9a17b4
#
_entry.id   44c363710754113bfbd40c915f9a17b4
#
_cell.length_a   1.000
_cell.length_b   1.000
_cell.length_c   1.000
_cell.angle_alpha   90.00
_cell.angle_beta   90.00
_cell.angle_gamma   90.00
#
_symmetry.space_group_name_H-M   'P 1'
#
loop_
_entity.id
_entity.type
_entity.pdbx_description
1 polymer ?
#
loop_
_entity_poly.entity_id
_entity_poly.type
_entity_poly.pdbx_seq_one_letter_code
_entity_poly.pdbx_strand_id
1 'polypeptide(L)'
;MTYEAAASFEPATTSGSATVLERSAVIDLDAVRHNVRHFVAIASPANVMAVVKADAYGHGAVQVARAALDAGARWLGVAHISEALALRAAGIDAPLLAWLHTTESNFQAAVAAGVDIGISGWELEDVVAAAREQERPARIHLKVDTGLGRNGATMDQWDELVGRAMEYQDEGLLRVVGIFSHLAVADEPHRPETDEQLAAFREAIAVAEDAGVDTEVRHLANTPATLSRPDTHFDLVRVGLGLYGLSPFEGQNSAELGLRPAMTVRTLVSNCKQVPEGQGVSYGLNYRTPRPSTLGLIPLGYADGVPRVATGGPVQVGEITYPVVGRIAMDQMVIDLGGVGQAEAGLRGAEAVMFGDGTNGGPTADDWAAAAGTNNYEIVTRISPRVPRIYANEAPEADRP
;
A
#
# COMPACT_ATOMS: atom_id res chain seq x y z
N MET A 1 6.91 11.73 33.59
CA MET A 1 8.10 11.66 32.72
C MET A 1 7.61 11.99 31.32
N THR A 2 7.88 13.18 30.87
CA THR A 2 7.47 13.72 29.59
C THR A 2 8.35 13.11 28.50
N TYR A 3 7.72 12.39 27.56
CA TYR A 3 8.39 11.95 26.34
C TYR A 3 8.58 13.17 25.45
N GLU A 4 9.82 13.57 25.22
CA GLU A 4 10.18 14.55 24.19
C GLU A 4 9.96 13.95 22.81
N ALA A 5 9.33 14.75 21.95
CA ALA A 5 9.00 14.42 20.58
C ALA A 5 10.25 14.09 19.75
N ALA A 6 10.15 13.05 18.95
CA ALA A 6 11.15 12.66 17.97
C ALA A 6 11.44 13.83 17.01
N ALA A 7 12.71 14.11 16.81
CA ALA A 7 13.20 15.15 15.92
C ALA A 7 12.68 14.95 14.48
N SER A 8 12.03 15.97 13.95
CA SER A 8 11.65 16.09 12.55
C SER A 8 12.91 16.12 11.68
N PHE A 9 13.06 15.12 10.82
CA PHE A 9 14.07 15.13 9.77
C PHE A 9 13.56 16.06 8.65
N GLU A 10 14.12 17.27 8.54
CA GLU A 10 13.85 18.12 7.39
C GLU A 10 14.57 17.56 6.15
N PRO A 11 13.90 17.41 4.99
CA PRO A 11 14.57 17.04 3.77
C PRO A 11 15.41 18.22 3.26
N ALA A 12 16.69 17.96 3.01
CA ALA A 12 17.59 18.95 2.42
C ALA A 12 17.13 19.29 0.99
N THR A 13 16.70 20.53 0.78
CA THR A 13 16.48 21.10 -0.54
C THR A 13 17.85 21.45 -1.15
N THR A 14 18.30 20.69 -2.14
CA THR A 14 19.43 21.07 -2.98
C THR A 14 19.01 21.10 -4.45
N SER A 15 18.95 22.29 -5.00
CA SER A 15 18.94 22.52 -6.44
C SER A 15 20.36 22.32 -7.00
N GLY A 16 20.46 21.48 -8.03
CA GLY A 16 21.64 21.45 -8.90
C GLY A 16 22.66 20.36 -8.62
N SER A 17 22.69 19.36 -9.46
CA SER A 17 23.46 18.12 -9.53
C SER A 17 22.72 16.94 -8.86
N ALA A 18 22.24 15.99 -9.66
CA ALA A 18 21.65 14.77 -9.15
C ALA A 18 22.67 14.03 -8.29
N THR A 19 22.60 14.23 -6.97
CA THR A 19 23.39 13.45 -6.02
C THR A 19 22.93 12.02 -6.17
N VAL A 20 23.77 11.13 -6.66
CA VAL A 20 23.49 9.70 -6.72
C VAL A 20 23.33 9.25 -5.27
N LEU A 21 22.10 9.04 -4.83
CA LEU A 21 21.84 8.53 -3.49
C LEU A 21 22.40 7.12 -3.38
N GLU A 22 23.08 6.86 -2.26
CA GLU A 22 23.64 5.55 -1.95
C GLU A 22 22.59 4.43 -2.05
N ARG A 23 21.34 4.73 -1.72
CA ARG A 23 20.15 3.88 -1.85
C ARG A 23 18.90 4.74 -1.99
N SER A 24 17.92 4.25 -2.72
CA SER A 24 16.64 4.96 -2.91
C SER A 24 15.51 4.01 -3.32
N ALA A 25 14.29 4.40 -2.97
CA ALA A 25 13.06 3.92 -3.57
C ALA A 25 12.55 4.99 -4.53
N VAL A 26 12.68 4.77 -5.81
CA VAL A 26 12.15 5.65 -6.85
C VAL A 26 10.68 5.32 -7.06
N ILE A 27 9.82 6.32 -6.91
CA ILE A 27 8.38 6.20 -7.09
C ILE A 27 7.99 6.91 -8.38
N ASP A 28 7.54 6.16 -9.36
CA ASP A 28 7.03 6.70 -10.62
C ASP A 28 5.56 7.10 -10.48
N LEU A 29 5.30 8.40 -10.37
CA LEU A 29 3.94 8.92 -10.22
C LEU A 29 3.13 8.83 -11.52
N ASP A 30 3.77 8.72 -12.70
CA ASP A 30 3.04 8.47 -13.95
C ASP A 30 2.55 7.03 -14.02
N ALA A 31 3.29 6.06 -13.46
CA ALA A 31 2.79 4.72 -13.29
C ALA A 31 1.55 4.69 -12.37
N VAL A 32 1.57 5.42 -11.24
CA VAL A 32 0.39 5.58 -10.38
C VAL A 32 -0.78 6.18 -11.15
N ARG A 33 -0.58 7.29 -11.87
CA ARG A 33 -1.65 7.92 -12.69
C ARG A 33 -2.19 6.98 -13.76
N HIS A 34 -1.32 6.22 -14.42
CA HIS A 34 -1.72 5.22 -15.40
C HIS A 34 -2.63 4.17 -14.76
N ASN A 35 -2.22 3.60 -13.64
CA ASN A 35 -2.99 2.57 -12.93
C ASN A 35 -4.34 3.10 -12.46
N VAL A 36 -4.40 4.32 -11.91
CA VAL A 36 -5.67 4.94 -11.51
C VAL A 36 -6.61 5.10 -12.70
N ARG A 37 -6.14 5.64 -13.84
CA ARG A 37 -6.97 5.78 -15.05
C ARG A 37 -7.47 4.43 -15.55
N HIS A 38 -6.66 3.40 -15.46
CA HIS A 38 -7.04 2.04 -15.81
C HIS A 38 -8.20 1.54 -14.95
N PHE A 39 -8.11 1.71 -13.62
CA PHE A 39 -9.20 1.35 -12.71
C PHE A 39 -10.44 2.21 -12.86
N VAL A 40 -10.30 3.50 -13.15
CA VAL A 40 -11.43 4.38 -13.46
C VAL A 40 -12.18 3.88 -14.69
N ALA A 41 -11.46 3.44 -15.72
CA ALA A 41 -12.07 2.88 -16.92
C ALA A 41 -12.79 1.53 -16.66
N ILE A 42 -12.16 0.63 -15.88
CA ILE A 42 -12.75 -0.68 -15.54
C ILE A 42 -13.98 -0.53 -14.65
N ALA A 43 -13.92 0.37 -13.66
CA ALA A 43 -14.97 0.50 -12.66
C ALA A 43 -16.19 1.29 -13.17
N SER A 44 -16.07 2.03 -14.26
CA SER A 44 -17.16 2.89 -14.77
C SER A 44 -18.49 2.14 -14.90
N PRO A 45 -19.60 2.68 -14.37
CA PRO A 45 -19.79 4.05 -13.86
C PRO A 45 -19.43 4.27 -12.37
N ALA A 46 -18.99 3.24 -11.64
CA ALA A 46 -18.58 3.38 -10.25
C ALA A 46 -17.35 4.29 -10.10
N ASN A 47 -17.28 5.00 -8.99
CA ASN A 47 -16.11 5.82 -8.65
C ASN A 47 -14.95 4.96 -8.12
N VAL A 48 -13.74 5.53 -8.10
CA VAL A 48 -12.55 4.90 -7.52
C VAL A 48 -12.15 5.62 -6.24
N MET A 49 -12.01 4.85 -5.16
CA MET A 49 -11.33 5.24 -3.93
C MET A 49 -9.88 4.77 -4.01
N ALA A 50 -8.93 5.70 -3.99
CA ALA A 50 -7.51 5.39 -3.89
C ALA A 50 -7.16 5.08 -2.43
N VAL A 51 -6.73 3.85 -2.15
CA VAL A 51 -6.37 3.40 -0.79
C VAL A 51 -4.89 3.68 -0.55
N VAL A 52 -4.61 4.71 0.26
CA VAL A 52 -3.27 5.25 0.53
C VAL A 52 -2.79 5.03 1.97
N LYS A 53 -3.37 4.07 2.69
CA LYS A 53 -2.94 3.65 4.03
C LYS A 53 -1.50 3.15 4.05
N ALA A 54 -0.87 3.08 5.23
CA ALA A 54 0.50 2.62 5.44
C ALA A 54 1.48 3.38 4.55
N ASP A 55 1.38 4.72 4.56
CA ASP A 55 2.15 5.63 3.70
C ASP A 55 2.05 5.26 2.20
N ALA A 56 0.81 5.02 1.73
CA ALA A 56 0.54 4.54 0.38
C ALA A 56 1.31 3.24 0.07
N TYR A 57 1.22 2.24 0.95
CA TYR A 57 1.98 0.97 0.86
C TYR A 57 3.50 1.23 0.73
N GLY A 58 3.99 2.23 1.46
CA GLY A 58 5.40 2.62 1.45
C GLY A 58 5.82 3.52 0.29
N HIS A 59 4.90 3.99 -0.56
CA HIS A 59 5.20 4.83 -1.73
C HIS A 59 5.16 6.34 -1.44
N GLY A 60 4.68 6.77 -0.24
CA GLY A 60 4.50 8.17 0.10
C GLY A 60 3.06 8.66 -0.12
N ALA A 61 2.30 8.74 0.98
CA ALA A 61 0.85 8.95 0.93
C ALA A 61 0.44 10.26 0.26
N VAL A 62 1.12 11.36 0.54
CA VAL A 62 0.76 12.69 0.01
C VAL A 62 0.93 12.76 -1.50
N GLN A 63 2.08 12.33 -2.02
CA GLN A 63 2.39 12.37 -3.45
C GLN A 63 1.51 11.43 -4.25
N VAL A 64 1.30 10.21 -3.73
CA VAL A 64 0.40 9.23 -4.36
C VAL A 64 -1.05 9.71 -4.33
N ALA A 65 -1.53 10.27 -3.21
CA ALA A 65 -2.88 10.79 -3.12
C ALA A 65 -3.15 11.89 -4.15
N ARG A 66 -2.22 12.85 -4.28
CA ARG A 66 -2.30 13.90 -5.32
C ARG A 66 -2.34 13.30 -6.72
N ALA A 67 -1.38 12.43 -7.04
CA ALA A 67 -1.33 11.77 -8.36
C ALA A 67 -2.60 10.95 -8.67
N ALA A 68 -3.18 10.30 -7.66
CA ALA A 68 -4.40 9.53 -7.81
C ALA A 68 -5.62 10.43 -8.07
N LEU A 69 -5.75 11.53 -7.34
CA LEU A 69 -6.82 12.51 -7.53
C LEU A 69 -6.74 13.16 -8.93
N ASP A 70 -5.55 13.57 -9.35
CA ASP A 70 -5.29 14.13 -10.69
C ASP A 70 -5.67 13.14 -11.81
N ALA A 71 -5.53 11.84 -11.54
CA ALA A 71 -5.83 10.78 -12.50
C ALA A 71 -7.31 10.33 -12.49
N GLY A 72 -8.14 10.88 -11.60
CA GLY A 72 -9.59 10.66 -11.60
C GLY A 72 -10.13 9.84 -10.42
N ALA A 73 -9.32 9.48 -9.42
CA ALA A 73 -9.84 9.00 -8.15
C ALA A 73 -10.72 10.09 -7.51
N ARG A 74 -11.85 9.69 -6.93
CA ARG A 74 -12.80 10.63 -6.31
C ARG A 74 -12.77 10.59 -4.78
N TRP A 75 -12.23 9.55 -4.23
CA TRP A 75 -12.13 9.29 -2.80
C TRP A 75 -10.73 8.83 -2.44
N LEU A 76 -10.35 9.09 -1.20
CA LEU A 76 -9.18 8.50 -0.59
C LEU A 76 -9.60 7.59 0.57
N GLY A 77 -8.81 6.55 0.83
CA GLY A 77 -9.05 5.62 1.91
C GLY A 77 -7.79 5.32 2.70
N VAL A 78 -7.89 5.41 4.02
CA VAL A 78 -6.78 5.13 4.95
C VAL A 78 -7.24 4.20 6.07
N ALA A 79 -6.30 3.59 6.78
CA ALA A 79 -6.64 2.75 7.92
C ALA A 79 -6.98 3.60 9.15
N HIS A 80 -6.12 4.51 9.53
CA HIS A 80 -6.19 5.24 10.80
C HIS A 80 -6.52 6.72 10.61
N ILE A 81 -7.19 7.31 11.61
CA ILE A 81 -7.47 8.76 11.66
C ILE A 81 -6.18 9.59 11.57
N SER A 82 -5.08 9.15 12.17
CA SER A 82 -3.80 9.85 12.10
C SER A 82 -3.28 9.98 10.66
N GLU A 83 -3.46 8.96 9.81
CA GLU A 83 -3.11 9.01 8.39
C GLU A 83 -3.99 10.02 7.65
N ALA A 84 -5.30 10.03 7.97
CA ALA A 84 -6.23 11.00 7.40
C ALA A 84 -5.87 12.44 7.76
N LEU A 85 -5.55 12.71 9.02
CA LEU A 85 -5.14 14.02 9.50
C LEU A 85 -3.83 14.48 8.86
N ALA A 86 -2.89 13.58 8.61
CA ALA A 86 -1.66 13.90 7.87
C ALA A 86 -1.94 14.34 6.43
N LEU A 87 -2.88 13.70 5.73
CA LEU A 87 -3.32 14.11 4.40
C LEU A 87 -4.03 15.47 4.42
N ARG A 88 -4.89 15.71 5.42
CA ARG A 88 -5.54 17.03 5.60
C ARG A 88 -4.52 18.13 5.89
N ALA A 89 -3.52 17.86 6.74
CA ALA A 89 -2.43 18.80 7.02
C ALA A 89 -1.58 19.11 5.77
N ALA A 90 -1.52 18.18 4.80
CA ALA A 90 -0.89 18.38 3.50
C ALA A 90 -1.78 19.12 2.47
N GLY A 91 -2.96 19.64 2.88
CA GLY A 91 -3.87 20.38 2.02
C GLY A 91 -4.69 19.53 1.05
N ILE A 92 -4.96 18.28 1.39
CA ILE A 92 -5.80 17.40 0.58
C ILE A 92 -7.24 17.42 1.14
N ASP A 93 -8.18 17.99 0.37
CA ASP A 93 -9.58 18.21 0.79
C ASP A 93 -10.58 17.19 0.20
N ALA A 94 -10.12 16.27 -0.64
CA ALA A 94 -10.97 15.24 -1.25
C ALA A 94 -11.71 14.40 -0.18
N PRO A 95 -12.87 13.79 -0.50
CA PRO A 95 -13.53 12.83 0.37
C PRO A 95 -12.56 11.75 0.86
N LEU A 96 -12.50 11.51 2.17
CA LEU A 96 -11.48 10.70 2.81
C LEU A 96 -12.08 9.86 3.92
N LEU A 97 -11.97 8.54 3.80
CA LEU A 97 -12.50 7.56 4.75
C LEU A 97 -11.36 6.91 5.56
N ALA A 98 -11.50 6.91 6.90
CA ALA A 98 -10.71 6.10 7.82
C ALA A 98 -11.59 4.99 8.43
N TRP A 99 -11.08 3.74 8.54
CA TRP A 99 -11.93 2.58 8.89
C TRP A 99 -11.38 1.64 9.95
N LEU A 100 -10.26 1.93 10.56
CA LEU A 100 -9.69 1.11 11.64
C LEU A 100 -9.46 1.98 12.87
N HIS A 101 -10.23 1.69 13.91
CA HIS A 101 -10.25 2.50 15.13
C HIS A 101 -9.91 1.67 16.37
N THR A 102 -9.53 2.37 17.41
CA THR A 102 -9.35 1.89 18.76
C THR A 102 -10.04 2.85 19.73
N THR A 103 -10.16 2.50 20.99
CA THR A 103 -10.69 3.39 22.03
C THR A 103 -9.87 4.68 22.20
N GLU A 104 -8.63 4.71 21.70
CA GLU A 104 -7.77 5.90 21.73
C GLU A 104 -7.84 6.73 20.43
N SER A 105 -8.74 6.38 19.51
CA SER A 105 -8.89 7.10 18.24
C SER A 105 -9.48 8.51 18.48
N ASN A 106 -8.86 9.52 17.89
CA ASN A 106 -9.30 10.90 18.05
C ASN A 106 -10.46 11.22 17.08
N PHE A 107 -11.67 10.80 17.42
CA PHE A 107 -12.87 11.06 16.64
C PHE A 107 -13.20 12.55 16.53
N GLN A 108 -12.92 13.34 17.57
CA GLN A 108 -13.13 14.80 17.56
C GLN A 108 -12.31 15.46 16.45
N ALA A 109 -11.02 15.11 16.34
CA ALA A 109 -10.17 15.64 15.28
C ALA A 109 -10.62 15.16 13.89
N ALA A 110 -11.11 13.91 13.77
CA ALA A 110 -11.64 13.40 12.51
C ALA A 110 -12.88 14.16 12.06
N VAL A 111 -13.85 14.37 12.98
CA VAL A 111 -15.07 15.14 12.70
C VAL A 111 -14.73 16.58 12.35
N ALA A 112 -13.87 17.25 13.13
CA ALA A 112 -13.43 18.62 12.86
C ALA A 112 -12.79 18.77 11.48
N ALA A 113 -11.97 17.78 11.06
CA ALA A 113 -11.28 17.77 9.78
C ALA A 113 -12.14 17.24 8.59
N GLY A 114 -13.41 16.91 8.83
CA GLY A 114 -14.30 16.37 7.78
C GLY A 114 -13.80 15.05 7.20
N VAL A 115 -13.29 14.16 8.06
CA VAL A 115 -12.92 12.79 7.70
C VAL A 115 -14.14 11.89 7.90
N ASP A 116 -14.47 11.08 6.91
CA ASP A 116 -15.53 10.08 7.02
C ASP A 116 -15.01 8.90 7.87
N ILE A 117 -15.86 8.35 8.73
CA ILE A 117 -15.49 7.36 9.74
C ILE A 117 -16.22 6.05 9.45
N GLY A 118 -15.48 4.96 9.25
CA GLY A 118 -16.05 3.63 9.12
C GLY A 118 -16.43 3.07 10.49
N ILE A 119 -17.69 2.72 10.69
CA ILE A 119 -18.25 2.29 11.98
C ILE A 119 -18.69 0.84 11.90
N SER A 120 -18.27 0.02 12.86
CA SER A 120 -18.66 -1.38 13.03
C SER A 120 -19.62 -1.65 14.19
N GLY A 121 -19.96 -0.60 14.96
CA GLY A 121 -20.92 -0.64 16.06
C GLY A 121 -20.41 0.02 17.33
N TRP A 122 -19.34 -0.46 17.91
CA TRP A 122 -18.81 0.03 19.19
C TRP A 122 -18.34 1.49 19.14
N GLU A 123 -17.94 1.98 17.97
CA GLU A 123 -17.46 3.36 17.77
C GLU A 123 -18.59 4.40 17.79
N LEU A 124 -19.85 3.97 17.64
CA LEU A 124 -20.98 4.84 17.37
C LEU A 124 -21.14 5.94 18.41
N GLU A 125 -21.12 5.58 19.69
CA GLU A 125 -21.32 6.54 20.79
C GLU A 125 -20.19 7.57 20.88
N ASP A 126 -18.94 7.13 20.68
CA ASP A 126 -17.79 8.01 20.72
C ASP A 126 -17.80 9.01 19.55
N VAL A 127 -18.25 8.56 18.37
CA VAL A 127 -18.41 9.43 17.19
C VAL A 127 -19.54 10.43 17.38
N VAL A 128 -20.67 10.00 17.99
CA VAL A 128 -21.79 10.89 18.33
C VAL A 128 -21.36 11.94 19.37
N ALA A 129 -20.62 11.54 20.40
CA ALA A 129 -20.07 12.46 21.38
C ALA A 129 -19.13 13.49 20.72
N ALA A 130 -18.26 13.05 19.79
CA ALA A 130 -17.40 13.93 19.01
C ALA A 130 -18.21 14.91 18.15
N ALA A 131 -19.28 14.45 17.50
CA ALA A 131 -20.17 15.31 16.71
C ALA A 131 -20.82 16.41 17.54
N ARG A 132 -21.32 16.07 18.73
CA ARG A 132 -21.89 17.05 19.68
C ARG A 132 -20.89 18.10 20.13
N GLU A 133 -19.67 17.69 20.47
CA GLU A 133 -18.60 18.61 20.90
C GLU A 133 -18.13 19.53 19.78
N GLN A 134 -18.09 19.03 18.54
CA GLN A 134 -17.69 19.80 17.36
C GLN A 134 -18.84 20.62 16.75
N GLU A 135 -20.06 20.53 17.32
CA GLU A 135 -21.28 21.17 16.80
C GLU A 135 -21.46 20.93 15.27
N ARG A 136 -21.13 19.72 14.82
CA ARG A 136 -21.10 19.34 13.43
C ARG A 136 -21.45 17.87 13.25
N PRO A 137 -22.35 17.51 12.31
CA PRO A 137 -22.65 16.11 12.05
C PRO A 137 -21.40 15.34 11.60
N ALA A 138 -21.16 14.18 12.21
CA ALA A 138 -20.13 13.27 11.76
C ALA A 138 -20.60 12.51 10.52
N ARG A 139 -19.73 12.41 9.50
CA ARG A 139 -19.96 11.62 8.31
C ARG A 139 -19.50 10.20 8.56
N ILE A 140 -20.36 9.21 8.38
CA ILE A 140 -20.06 7.82 8.70
C ILE A 140 -20.34 6.87 7.53
N HIS A 141 -19.55 5.78 7.47
CA HIS A 141 -19.84 4.62 6.65
C HIS A 141 -20.08 3.41 7.55
N LEU A 142 -21.27 2.82 7.45
CA LEU A 142 -21.62 1.62 8.19
C LEU A 142 -20.92 0.40 7.60
N LYS A 143 -20.23 -0.35 8.44
CA LYS A 143 -19.46 -1.52 8.02
C LYS A 143 -20.13 -2.79 8.47
N VAL A 144 -20.48 -3.66 7.52
CA VAL A 144 -21.01 -5.00 7.79
C VAL A 144 -19.92 -6.06 7.55
N ASP A 145 -19.84 -7.06 8.43
CA ASP A 145 -19.05 -8.27 8.19
C ASP A 145 -19.88 -9.30 7.44
N THR A 146 -19.57 -9.48 6.19
CA THR A 146 -20.25 -10.41 5.30
C THR A 146 -19.57 -11.78 5.21
N GLY A 147 -18.58 -12.05 6.08
CA GLY A 147 -17.91 -13.36 6.13
C GLY A 147 -16.38 -13.31 6.14
N LEU A 148 -15.75 -12.12 6.21
CA LEU A 148 -14.31 -12.04 6.40
C LEU A 148 -13.89 -12.40 7.85
N GLY A 149 -14.77 -12.18 8.84
CA GLY A 149 -14.52 -12.54 10.24
C GLY A 149 -13.45 -11.66 10.91
N ARG A 150 -13.33 -10.40 10.52
CA ARG A 150 -12.26 -9.51 11.02
C ARG A 150 -12.77 -8.22 11.66
N ASN A 151 -13.65 -7.50 11.00
CA ASN A 151 -14.20 -6.22 11.46
C ASN A 151 -15.47 -5.89 10.65
N GLY A 152 -16.47 -5.34 11.33
CA GLY A 152 -17.81 -5.02 10.81
C GLY A 152 -18.87 -5.53 11.78
N ALA A 153 -20.07 -4.96 11.77
CA ALA A 153 -21.22 -5.51 12.46
C ALA A 153 -21.59 -6.85 11.82
N THR A 154 -21.88 -7.86 12.63
CA THR A 154 -22.43 -9.11 12.15
C THR A 154 -23.87 -8.93 11.67
N MET A 155 -24.40 -9.82 10.84
CA MET A 155 -25.74 -9.67 10.31
C MET A 155 -26.84 -9.64 11.39
N ASP A 156 -26.61 -10.30 12.52
CA ASP A 156 -27.50 -10.25 13.69
C ASP A 156 -27.44 -8.95 14.49
N GLN A 157 -26.36 -8.17 14.34
CA GLN A 157 -26.19 -6.85 14.95
C GLN A 157 -26.52 -5.70 13.99
N TRP A 158 -26.74 -6.03 12.70
CA TRP A 158 -26.86 -5.03 11.66
C TRP A 158 -28.08 -4.14 11.80
N ASP A 159 -29.26 -4.71 12.07
CA ASP A 159 -30.52 -3.96 12.28
C ASP A 159 -30.41 -2.95 13.42
N GLU A 160 -29.80 -3.36 14.54
CA GLU A 160 -29.59 -2.48 15.70
C GLU A 160 -28.66 -1.32 15.35
N LEU A 161 -27.53 -1.61 14.67
CA LEU A 161 -26.58 -0.58 14.25
C LEU A 161 -27.22 0.44 13.31
N VAL A 162 -27.95 -0.03 12.30
CA VAL A 162 -28.64 0.80 11.33
C VAL A 162 -29.70 1.68 12.04
N GLY A 163 -30.54 1.08 12.88
CA GLY A 163 -31.57 1.79 13.62
C GLY A 163 -31.00 2.92 14.48
N ARG A 164 -29.97 2.64 15.26
CA ARG A 164 -29.30 3.65 16.10
C ARG A 164 -28.62 4.74 15.28
N ALA A 165 -27.99 4.39 14.15
CA ALA A 165 -27.37 5.39 13.28
C ALA A 165 -28.43 6.34 12.69
N MET A 166 -29.61 5.82 12.33
CA MET A 166 -30.72 6.63 11.83
C MET A 166 -31.34 7.54 12.92
N GLU A 167 -31.50 7.05 14.14
CA GLU A 167 -31.93 7.89 15.26
C GLU A 167 -30.99 9.11 15.45
N TYR A 168 -29.69 8.90 15.44
CA TYR A 168 -28.71 9.99 15.52
C TYR A 168 -28.64 10.87 14.27
N GLN A 169 -28.96 10.33 13.11
CA GLN A 169 -29.08 11.13 11.88
C GLN A 169 -30.31 12.06 11.97
N ASP A 170 -31.44 11.59 12.49
CA ASP A 170 -32.64 12.40 12.69
C ASP A 170 -32.40 13.50 13.74
N GLU A 171 -31.54 13.26 14.74
CA GLU A 171 -31.06 14.28 15.68
C GLU A 171 -30.07 15.29 15.04
N GLY A 172 -29.63 15.07 13.81
CA GLY A 172 -28.64 15.92 13.11
C GLY A 172 -27.21 15.73 13.59
N LEU A 173 -26.89 14.65 14.28
CA LEU A 173 -25.56 14.35 14.83
C LEU A 173 -24.71 13.51 13.87
N LEU A 174 -25.35 12.72 13.02
CA LEU A 174 -24.69 11.89 12.04
C LEU A 174 -25.21 12.16 10.63
N ARG A 175 -24.41 11.78 9.64
CA ARG A 175 -24.82 11.57 8.26
C ARG A 175 -24.29 10.21 7.80
N VAL A 176 -25.18 9.29 7.51
CA VAL A 176 -24.82 8.00 6.92
C VAL A 176 -24.50 8.21 5.46
N VAL A 177 -23.21 8.21 5.13
CA VAL A 177 -22.67 8.46 3.78
C VAL A 177 -22.61 7.18 2.97
N GLY A 178 -22.28 6.07 3.62
CA GLY A 178 -22.10 4.83 2.89
C GLY A 178 -22.28 3.56 3.70
N ILE A 179 -22.38 2.46 2.96
CA ILE A 179 -22.36 1.09 3.49
C ILE A 179 -21.24 0.33 2.82
N PHE A 180 -20.47 -0.45 3.59
CA PHE A 180 -19.39 -1.23 3.02
C PHE A 180 -19.07 -2.53 3.76
N SER A 181 -18.42 -3.42 3.02
CA SER A 181 -17.80 -4.63 3.55
C SER A 181 -16.43 -4.87 2.94
N HIS A 182 -15.82 -6.02 3.21
CA HIS A 182 -14.54 -6.41 2.65
C HIS A 182 -14.51 -7.88 2.29
N LEU A 183 -14.06 -8.18 1.06
CA LEU A 183 -13.99 -9.53 0.53
C LEU A 183 -12.76 -10.27 1.07
N ALA A 184 -12.94 -11.56 1.37
CA ALA A 184 -11.94 -12.42 1.98
C ALA A 184 -11.02 -13.06 0.95
N VAL A 185 -11.56 -13.49 -0.19
CA VAL A 185 -10.90 -14.38 -1.16
C VAL A 185 -11.11 -13.91 -2.61
N ALA A 186 -11.26 -12.62 -2.84
CA ALA A 186 -11.46 -12.09 -4.20
C ALA A 186 -10.24 -12.25 -5.12
N ASP A 187 -9.07 -12.52 -4.57
CA ASP A 187 -7.84 -12.90 -5.25
C ASP A 187 -7.82 -14.38 -5.72
N GLU A 188 -8.79 -15.16 -5.26
CA GLU A 188 -9.05 -16.55 -5.69
C GLU A 188 -10.42 -16.64 -6.41
N PRO A 189 -10.54 -16.23 -7.69
CA PRO A 189 -11.84 -16.05 -8.37
C PRO A 189 -12.72 -17.30 -8.48
N HIS A 190 -12.13 -18.47 -8.26
CA HIS A 190 -12.85 -19.76 -8.33
C HIS A 190 -13.57 -20.14 -7.04
N ARG A 191 -13.35 -19.40 -5.96
CA ARG A 191 -13.91 -19.67 -4.65
C ARG A 191 -15.32 -19.10 -4.52
N PRO A 192 -16.29 -19.88 -3.97
CA PRO A 192 -17.68 -19.47 -3.86
C PRO A 192 -17.93 -18.40 -2.78
N GLU A 193 -17.01 -18.22 -1.82
CA GLU A 193 -17.21 -17.33 -0.68
C GLU A 193 -17.37 -15.85 -1.12
N THR A 194 -16.85 -15.46 -2.27
CA THR A 194 -17.12 -14.12 -2.82
C THR A 194 -18.59 -13.95 -3.20
N ASP A 195 -19.24 -14.99 -3.74
CA ASP A 195 -20.68 -14.97 -4.05
C ASP A 195 -21.53 -14.92 -2.78
N GLU A 196 -21.15 -15.70 -1.76
CA GLU A 196 -21.81 -15.70 -0.45
C GLU A 196 -21.71 -14.30 0.21
N GLN A 197 -20.51 -13.72 0.20
CA GLN A 197 -20.29 -12.36 0.74
C GLN A 197 -21.07 -11.29 -0.03
N LEU A 198 -21.16 -11.39 -1.34
CA LEU A 198 -21.95 -10.49 -2.18
C LEU A 198 -23.45 -10.60 -1.87
N ALA A 199 -23.95 -11.81 -1.68
CA ALA A 199 -25.35 -12.03 -1.30
C ALA A 199 -25.66 -11.41 0.05
N ALA A 200 -24.82 -11.66 1.07
CA ALA A 200 -24.95 -11.06 2.39
C ALA A 200 -24.84 -9.53 2.37
N PHE A 201 -23.98 -8.96 1.51
CA PHE A 201 -23.87 -7.53 1.36
C PHE A 201 -25.12 -6.89 0.75
N ARG A 202 -25.72 -7.55 -0.24
CA ARG A 202 -27.01 -7.11 -0.83
C ARG A 202 -28.16 -7.17 0.18
N GLU A 203 -28.18 -8.20 1.02
CA GLU A 203 -29.15 -8.30 2.11
C GLU A 203 -28.96 -7.16 3.12
N ALA A 204 -27.72 -6.87 3.54
CA ALA A 204 -27.43 -5.76 4.44
C ALA A 204 -27.84 -4.40 3.87
N ILE A 205 -27.67 -4.18 2.57
CA ILE A 205 -28.13 -2.97 1.88
C ILE A 205 -29.67 -2.89 1.95
N ALA A 206 -30.38 -3.96 1.63
CA ALA A 206 -31.84 -3.98 1.66
C ALA A 206 -32.40 -3.65 3.05
N VAL A 207 -31.84 -4.24 4.10
CA VAL A 207 -32.20 -3.94 5.49
C VAL A 207 -32.01 -2.46 5.82
N ALA A 208 -30.89 -1.86 5.40
CA ALA A 208 -30.62 -0.45 5.63
C ALA A 208 -31.58 0.46 4.82
N GLU A 209 -31.87 0.13 3.58
CA GLU A 209 -32.83 0.86 2.73
C GLU A 209 -34.26 0.79 3.31
N ASP A 210 -34.68 -0.38 3.82
CA ASP A 210 -35.98 -0.55 4.51
C ASP A 210 -36.08 0.29 5.78
N ALA A 211 -34.96 0.53 6.47
CA ALA A 211 -34.85 1.43 7.62
C ALA A 211 -34.76 2.91 7.23
N GLY A 212 -34.80 3.24 5.95
CA GLY A 212 -34.78 4.62 5.43
C GLY A 212 -33.39 5.21 5.19
N VAL A 213 -32.32 4.38 5.18
CA VAL A 213 -30.97 4.85 4.86
C VAL A 213 -30.88 5.18 3.36
N ASP A 214 -30.55 6.44 3.07
CA ASP A 214 -30.25 6.92 1.71
C ASP A 214 -28.75 7.26 1.64
N THR A 215 -27.94 6.33 1.12
CA THR A 215 -26.48 6.46 1.07
C THR A 215 -26.00 7.14 -0.21
N GLU A 216 -24.91 7.92 -0.08
CA GLU A 216 -24.19 8.44 -1.26
C GLU A 216 -23.45 7.32 -2.02
N VAL A 217 -22.92 6.33 -1.28
CA VAL A 217 -22.08 5.25 -1.86
C VAL A 217 -22.24 3.91 -1.13
N ARG A 218 -22.30 2.83 -1.91
CA ARG A 218 -22.16 1.45 -1.46
C ARG A 218 -20.87 0.91 -2.03
N HIS A 219 -20.03 0.24 -1.21
CA HIS A 219 -18.72 -0.19 -1.69
C HIS A 219 -18.27 -1.52 -1.09
N LEU A 220 -17.97 -2.49 -1.96
CA LEU A 220 -17.53 -3.83 -1.60
C LEU A 220 -16.16 -4.17 -2.20
N ALA A 221 -16.01 -3.98 -3.53
CA ALA A 221 -14.84 -4.41 -4.29
C ALA A 221 -13.52 -3.83 -3.77
N ASN A 222 -12.53 -4.69 -3.57
CA ASN A 222 -11.11 -4.37 -3.42
C ASN A 222 -10.40 -4.48 -4.79
N THR A 223 -9.07 -4.38 -4.87
CA THR A 223 -8.33 -4.48 -6.14
C THR A 223 -8.68 -5.74 -6.94
N PRO A 224 -8.57 -6.98 -6.40
CA PRO A 224 -8.87 -8.17 -7.18
C PRO A 224 -10.33 -8.23 -7.64
N ALA A 225 -11.28 -7.88 -6.78
CA ALA A 225 -12.69 -7.86 -7.16
C ALA A 225 -12.99 -6.79 -8.21
N THR A 226 -12.32 -5.64 -8.18
CA THR A 226 -12.46 -4.62 -9.23
C THR A 226 -12.02 -5.15 -10.60
N LEU A 227 -10.98 -5.99 -10.64
CA LEU A 227 -10.48 -6.58 -11.88
C LEU A 227 -11.32 -7.75 -12.39
N SER A 228 -11.91 -8.56 -11.49
CA SER A 228 -12.49 -9.86 -11.85
C SER A 228 -14.01 -9.98 -11.64
N ARG A 229 -14.62 -9.07 -10.83
CA ARG A 229 -16.02 -9.18 -10.38
C ARG A 229 -16.78 -7.84 -10.52
N PRO A 230 -17.18 -7.45 -11.73
CA PRO A 230 -17.93 -6.19 -11.96
C PRO A 230 -19.22 -6.09 -11.15
N ASP A 231 -19.83 -7.21 -10.81
CA ASP A 231 -21.05 -7.29 -9.98
C ASP A 231 -20.86 -6.85 -8.52
N THR A 232 -19.62 -6.63 -8.09
CA THR A 232 -19.24 -6.13 -6.75
C THR A 232 -18.87 -4.64 -6.73
N HIS A 233 -18.88 -3.94 -7.86
CA HIS A 233 -18.42 -2.55 -7.94
C HIS A 233 -19.33 -1.58 -7.19
N PHE A 234 -20.66 -1.77 -7.25
CA PHE A 234 -21.66 -0.86 -6.70
C PHE A 234 -21.39 0.60 -7.14
N ASP A 235 -21.32 1.54 -6.17
CA ASP A 235 -21.13 2.96 -6.46
C ASP A 235 -19.66 3.39 -6.38
N LEU A 236 -18.83 2.59 -5.67
CA LEU A 236 -17.44 2.93 -5.37
C LEU A 236 -16.58 1.68 -5.19
N VAL A 237 -15.46 1.60 -5.90
CA VAL A 237 -14.47 0.54 -5.71
C VAL A 237 -13.27 1.06 -4.91
N ARG A 238 -12.64 0.18 -4.08
CA ARG A 238 -11.50 0.54 -3.24
C ARG A 238 -10.24 -0.12 -3.75
N VAL A 239 -9.46 0.62 -4.50
CA VAL A 239 -8.24 0.13 -5.11
C VAL A 239 -7.04 0.48 -4.22
N GLY A 240 -6.33 -0.55 -3.77
CA GLY A 240 -5.06 -0.43 -3.02
C GLY A 240 -3.90 -0.91 -3.89
N LEU A 241 -3.59 -2.19 -3.85
CA LEU A 241 -2.43 -2.78 -4.50
C LEU A 241 -2.30 -2.40 -5.99
N GLY A 242 -3.41 -2.40 -6.71
CA GLY A 242 -3.44 -2.06 -8.12
C GLY A 242 -3.00 -0.63 -8.44
N LEU A 243 -3.16 0.32 -7.50
CA LEU A 243 -2.64 1.69 -7.68
C LEU A 243 -1.12 1.70 -7.83
N TYR A 244 -0.46 0.80 -7.12
CA TYR A 244 0.99 0.66 -7.09
C TYR A 244 1.50 -0.26 -8.20
N GLY A 245 0.59 -0.74 -9.06
CA GLY A 245 0.91 -1.53 -10.24
C GLY A 245 1.27 -2.98 -9.94
N LEU A 246 0.84 -3.53 -8.82
CA LEU A 246 1.12 -4.89 -8.42
C LEU A 246 -0.09 -5.81 -8.65
N SER A 247 0.17 -7.04 -9.11
CA SER A 247 -0.87 -8.04 -9.31
C SER A 247 -1.37 -8.60 -7.98
N PRO A 248 -2.70 -8.70 -7.78
CA PRO A 248 -3.26 -9.42 -6.64
C PRO A 248 -3.38 -10.93 -6.88
N PHE A 249 -3.17 -11.42 -8.10
CA PHE A 249 -3.41 -12.81 -8.47
C PHE A 249 -2.11 -13.61 -8.53
N GLU A 250 -2.12 -14.80 -7.95
CA GLU A 250 -1.02 -15.73 -8.06
C GLU A 250 -0.81 -16.18 -9.52
N GLY A 251 0.42 -16.19 -9.99
CA GLY A 251 0.78 -16.64 -11.34
C GLY A 251 0.42 -15.69 -12.48
N GLN A 252 -0.15 -14.52 -12.19
CA GLN A 252 -0.46 -13.50 -13.19
C GLN A 252 0.35 -12.22 -12.89
N ASN A 253 1.13 -11.76 -13.86
CA ASN A 253 1.97 -10.59 -13.66
C ASN A 253 1.23 -9.26 -13.89
N SER A 254 1.84 -8.16 -13.43
CA SER A 254 1.25 -6.82 -13.51
C SER A 254 0.94 -6.38 -14.94
N ALA A 255 1.82 -6.70 -15.91
CA ALA A 255 1.65 -6.29 -17.31
C ALA A 255 0.45 -6.96 -17.98
N GLU A 256 0.17 -8.23 -17.63
CA GLU A 256 -1.01 -8.97 -18.11
C GLU A 256 -2.33 -8.35 -17.64
N LEU A 257 -2.28 -7.62 -16.54
CA LEU A 257 -3.41 -6.87 -16.00
C LEU A 257 -3.46 -5.40 -16.48
N GLY A 258 -2.53 -4.99 -17.36
CA GLY A 258 -2.41 -3.61 -17.81
C GLY A 258 -1.86 -2.65 -16.75
N LEU A 259 -1.24 -3.18 -15.69
CA LEU A 259 -0.70 -2.42 -14.57
C LEU A 259 0.80 -2.13 -14.76
N ARG A 260 1.27 -1.06 -14.12
CA ARG A 260 2.67 -0.63 -14.13
C ARG A 260 3.18 -0.51 -12.70
N PRO A 261 4.14 -1.37 -12.25
CA PRO A 261 4.74 -1.22 -10.94
C PRO A 261 5.38 0.16 -10.76
N ALA A 262 5.06 0.82 -9.65
CA ALA A 262 5.43 2.21 -9.41
C ALA A 262 6.70 2.37 -8.58
N MET A 263 7.17 1.35 -7.87
CA MET A 263 8.35 1.43 -7.00
C MET A 263 9.53 0.67 -7.58
N THR A 264 10.69 1.34 -7.66
CA THR A 264 11.99 0.70 -7.91
C THR A 264 12.91 0.95 -6.72
N VAL A 265 13.40 -0.12 -6.09
CA VAL A 265 14.39 -0.02 -5.01
C VAL A 265 15.77 -0.34 -5.57
N ARG A 266 16.68 0.63 -5.43
CA ARG A 266 18.02 0.55 -5.97
C ARG A 266 19.09 1.09 -5.03
N THR A 267 20.32 0.63 -5.26
CA THR A 267 21.53 1.05 -4.57
C THR A 267 22.73 0.90 -5.49
N LEU A 268 23.95 0.95 -4.94
CA LEU A 268 25.19 0.73 -5.68
C LEU A 268 25.90 -0.50 -5.11
N VAL A 269 26.63 -1.23 -5.95
CA VAL A 269 27.59 -2.25 -5.48
C VAL A 269 28.69 -1.53 -4.70
N SER A 270 28.73 -1.70 -3.37
CA SER A 270 29.65 -0.96 -2.50
C SER A 270 31.06 -1.53 -2.50
N ASN A 271 31.20 -2.83 -2.68
CA ASN A 271 32.49 -3.51 -2.74
C ASN A 271 32.43 -4.78 -3.60
N CYS A 272 33.55 -5.10 -4.22
CA CYS A 272 33.78 -6.37 -4.91
C CYS A 272 35.06 -6.98 -4.41
N LYS A 273 35.06 -8.29 -4.14
CA LYS A 273 36.27 -9.02 -3.75
C LYS A 273 36.32 -10.41 -4.35
N GLN A 274 37.52 -10.82 -4.79
CA GLN A 274 37.78 -12.21 -5.18
C GLN A 274 37.97 -13.09 -3.96
N VAL A 275 37.45 -14.29 -4.04
CA VAL A 275 37.54 -15.28 -2.97
C VAL A 275 37.82 -16.66 -3.59
N PRO A 276 38.55 -17.56 -2.88
CA PRO A 276 38.79 -18.92 -3.34
C PRO A 276 37.50 -19.76 -3.34
N GLU A 277 37.54 -20.90 -3.96
CA GLU A 277 36.56 -21.98 -3.78
C GLU A 277 36.46 -22.35 -2.30
N GLY A 278 35.22 -22.70 -1.84
CA GLY A 278 34.95 -23.09 -0.46
C GLY A 278 34.84 -21.93 0.52
N GLN A 279 35.01 -20.66 0.07
CA GLN A 279 34.85 -19.50 0.96
C GLN A 279 33.43 -19.44 1.52
N GLY A 280 33.30 -19.43 2.83
CA GLY A 280 32.03 -19.20 3.51
C GLY A 280 31.57 -17.74 3.42
N VAL A 281 30.28 -17.51 3.26
CA VAL A 281 29.68 -16.17 3.06
C VAL A 281 28.70 -15.84 4.17
N SER A 282 28.85 -14.64 4.76
CA SER A 282 27.95 -14.06 5.77
C SER A 282 27.77 -14.92 7.02
N TYR A 283 26.83 -14.56 7.89
CA TYR A 283 26.59 -15.23 9.17
C TYR A 283 26.21 -16.70 9.02
N GLY A 284 26.86 -17.55 9.79
CA GLY A 284 26.62 -18.99 9.79
C GLY A 284 27.31 -19.74 8.64
N LEU A 285 27.93 -19.03 7.69
CA LEU A 285 28.67 -19.60 6.55
C LEU A 285 27.89 -20.68 5.79
N ASN A 286 26.57 -20.51 5.69
CA ASN A 286 25.63 -21.48 5.10
C ASN A 286 25.79 -21.60 3.57
N TYR A 287 26.31 -20.56 2.93
CA TYR A 287 26.73 -20.59 1.53
C TYR A 287 28.25 -20.68 1.49
N ARG A 288 28.77 -21.53 0.60
CA ARG A 288 30.18 -21.61 0.25
C ARG A 288 30.33 -21.49 -1.25
N THR A 289 31.30 -20.71 -1.69
CA THR A 289 31.58 -20.54 -3.12
C THR A 289 31.93 -21.88 -3.77
N PRO A 290 31.23 -22.27 -4.85
CA PRO A 290 31.46 -23.56 -5.53
C PRO A 290 32.70 -23.57 -6.41
N ARG A 291 33.34 -22.41 -6.62
CA ARG A 291 34.54 -22.14 -7.42
C ARG A 291 35.14 -20.83 -6.95
N PRO A 292 36.39 -20.49 -7.40
CA PRO A 292 36.88 -19.13 -7.22
C PRO A 292 35.88 -18.14 -7.79
N SER A 293 35.42 -17.19 -6.99
CA SER A 293 34.30 -16.29 -7.29
C SER A 293 34.62 -14.84 -6.94
N THR A 294 33.92 -13.90 -7.59
CA THR A 294 33.86 -12.50 -7.18
C THR A 294 32.57 -12.28 -6.40
N LEU A 295 32.67 -11.83 -5.13
CA LEU A 295 31.52 -11.48 -4.30
C LEU A 295 31.26 -9.98 -4.39
N GLY A 296 30.00 -9.59 -4.67
CA GLY A 296 29.50 -8.22 -4.64
C GLY A 296 28.79 -7.92 -3.31
N LEU A 297 29.11 -6.79 -2.69
CA LEU A 297 28.45 -6.32 -1.47
C LEU A 297 27.40 -5.26 -1.82
N ILE A 298 26.16 -5.53 -1.43
CA ILE A 298 25.00 -4.67 -1.63
C ILE A 298 24.63 -4.04 -0.30
N PRO A 299 24.69 -2.70 -0.13
CA PRO A 299 24.45 -2.01 1.12
C PRO A 299 22.94 -1.79 1.40
N LEU A 300 22.17 -2.86 1.31
CA LEU A 300 20.78 -2.99 1.73
C LEU A 300 20.64 -4.25 2.59
N GLY A 301 19.97 -4.12 3.72
CA GLY A 301 19.75 -5.23 4.63
C GLY A 301 18.35 -5.17 5.28
N TYR A 302 18.13 -5.99 6.31
CA TYR A 302 16.80 -6.08 6.89
C TYR A 302 16.35 -4.81 7.63
N ALA A 303 17.25 -3.92 8.03
CA ALA A 303 16.90 -2.61 8.58
C ALA A 303 16.40 -1.63 7.50
N ASP A 304 16.72 -1.90 6.23
CA ASP A 304 16.23 -1.14 5.07
C ASP A 304 14.89 -1.68 4.54
N GLY A 305 14.44 -2.83 5.09
CA GLY A 305 13.19 -3.48 4.68
C GLY A 305 13.39 -4.78 3.89
N VAL A 306 14.63 -5.21 3.63
CA VAL A 306 14.88 -6.49 2.95
C VAL A 306 14.45 -7.66 3.84
N PRO A 307 13.62 -8.62 3.37
CA PRO A 307 13.25 -9.77 4.18
C PRO A 307 14.48 -10.60 4.55
N ARG A 308 14.75 -10.78 5.85
CA ARG A 308 15.94 -11.51 6.32
C ARG A 308 15.99 -12.97 5.85
N VAL A 309 14.82 -13.54 5.58
CA VAL A 309 14.67 -14.94 5.14
C VAL A 309 14.88 -15.14 3.64
N ALA A 310 14.88 -14.07 2.84
CA ALA A 310 14.90 -14.10 1.37
C ALA A 310 16.32 -14.37 0.81
N THR A 311 17.02 -15.36 1.34
CA THR A 311 18.24 -15.89 0.69
C THR A 311 17.86 -16.45 -0.67
N GLY A 312 18.61 -16.07 -1.72
CA GLY A 312 18.26 -16.39 -3.10
C GLY A 312 17.47 -15.28 -3.80
N GLY A 313 17.02 -14.26 -3.08
CA GLY A 313 16.35 -13.09 -3.67
C GLY A 313 17.20 -12.45 -4.77
N PRO A 314 16.59 -12.03 -5.89
CA PRO A 314 17.32 -11.54 -7.06
C PRO A 314 17.78 -10.09 -6.88
N VAL A 315 19.00 -9.79 -7.35
CA VAL A 315 19.54 -8.43 -7.48
C VAL A 315 20.12 -8.26 -8.87
N GLN A 316 19.65 -7.28 -9.61
CA GLN A 316 20.19 -6.99 -10.94
C GLN A 316 21.35 -6.00 -10.84
N VAL A 317 22.48 -6.34 -11.52
CA VAL A 317 23.62 -5.44 -11.72
C VAL A 317 23.95 -5.42 -13.20
N GLY A 318 23.80 -4.27 -13.83
CA GLY A 318 23.82 -4.18 -15.30
C GLY A 318 22.65 -4.97 -15.92
N GLU A 319 22.95 -5.87 -16.84
CA GLU A 319 21.95 -6.70 -17.51
C GLU A 319 21.78 -8.09 -16.86
N ILE A 320 22.50 -8.37 -15.77
CA ILE A 320 22.53 -9.70 -15.15
C ILE A 320 21.90 -9.67 -13.79
N THR A 321 21.02 -10.64 -13.53
CA THR A 321 20.42 -10.86 -12.22
C THR A 321 21.19 -11.93 -11.45
N TYR A 322 21.58 -11.61 -10.22
CA TYR A 322 22.35 -12.47 -9.33
C TYR A 322 21.53 -12.80 -8.08
N PRO A 323 21.60 -14.03 -7.58
CA PRO A 323 20.94 -14.39 -6.32
C PRO A 323 21.74 -13.84 -5.13
N VAL A 324 21.03 -13.43 -4.09
CA VAL A 324 21.62 -13.17 -2.76
C VAL A 324 22.13 -14.48 -2.18
N VAL A 325 23.39 -14.50 -1.74
CA VAL A 325 24.05 -15.66 -1.16
C VAL A 325 24.39 -15.45 0.31
N GLY A 326 24.23 -16.51 1.10
CA GLY A 326 24.40 -16.44 2.54
C GLY A 326 23.27 -15.66 3.22
N ARG A 327 23.38 -15.45 4.53
CA ARG A 327 22.35 -14.76 5.32
C ARG A 327 22.38 -13.25 5.09
N ILE A 328 21.22 -12.64 4.93
CA ILE A 328 21.05 -11.18 4.88
C ILE A 328 21.36 -10.61 6.26
N ALA A 329 22.23 -9.59 6.32
CA ALA A 329 22.60 -8.87 7.52
C ALA A 329 21.70 -7.64 7.74
N MET A 330 21.93 -6.89 8.82
CA MET A 330 21.13 -5.71 9.17
C MET A 330 21.19 -4.64 8.07
N ASP A 331 22.40 -4.36 7.55
CA ASP A 331 22.66 -3.23 6.68
C ASP A 331 23.15 -3.64 5.27
N GLN A 332 23.28 -4.95 5.03
CA GLN A 332 23.93 -5.42 3.79
C GLN A 332 23.60 -6.87 3.46
N MET A 333 23.70 -7.20 2.19
CA MET A 333 23.63 -8.56 1.64
C MET A 333 24.73 -8.79 0.62
N VAL A 334 24.99 -10.04 0.28
CA VAL A 334 26.06 -10.43 -0.64
C VAL A 334 25.46 -11.15 -1.83
N ILE A 335 25.97 -10.86 -3.02
CA ILE A 335 25.69 -11.59 -4.26
C ILE A 335 26.96 -12.27 -4.77
N ASP A 336 26.84 -13.43 -5.43
CA ASP A 336 27.94 -14.09 -6.12
C ASP A 336 27.92 -13.71 -7.61
N LEU A 337 28.86 -12.85 -8.01
CA LEU A 337 28.99 -12.34 -9.38
C LEU A 337 29.63 -13.36 -10.34
N GLY A 338 30.03 -14.54 -9.83
CA GLY A 338 30.62 -15.61 -10.63
C GLY A 338 32.14 -15.59 -10.72
N GLY A 339 32.69 -16.30 -11.71
CA GLY A 339 34.13 -16.61 -11.80
C GLY A 339 35.05 -15.40 -11.86
N VAL A 340 36.27 -15.60 -11.34
CA VAL A 340 37.39 -14.65 -11.35
C VAL A 340 37.76 -14.26 -12.78
N GLY A 341 37.72 -12.97 -13.11
CA GLY A 341 38.13 -12.46 -14.44
C GLY A 341 37.10 -11.55 -15.11
N GLN A 342 35.86 -11.47 -14.62
CA GLN A 342 34.92 -10.43 -15.05
C GLN A 342 35.16 -9.16 -14.23
N ALA A 343 35.77 -8.23 -14.84
CA ALA A 343 36.01 -6.80 -14.55
C ALA A 343 35.60 -6.32 -13.13
N GLU A 344 36.37 -6.68 -12.09
CA GLU A 344 36.23 -6.08 -10.71
C GLU A 344 36.19 -4.56 -10.74
N ALA A 345 36.93 -3.93 -11.64
CA ALA A 345 37.09 -2.48 -11.75
C ALA A 345 35.79 -1.76 -12.22
N GLY A 346 34.87 -2.47 -12.89
CA GLY A 346 33.66 -1.87 -13.45
C GLY A 346 32.40 -2.10 -12.65
N LEU A 347 32.38 -3.07 -11.73
CA LEU A 347 31.17 -3.42 -10.98
C LEU A 347 31.06 -2.65 -9.65
N ARG A 348 32.16 -2.23 -9.05
CA ARG A 348 32.12 -1.38 -7.87
C ARG A 348 31.58 0.00 -8.26
N GLY A 349 30.52 0.43 -7.59
CA GLY A 349 29.79 1.66 -7.91
C GLY A 349 28.74 1.49 -9.02
N ALA A 350 28.63 0.29 -9.62
CA ALA A 350 27.52 0.01 -10.53
C ALA A 350 26.18 0.01 -9.79
N GLU A 351 25.13 0.42 -10.50
CA GLU A 351 23.76 0.34 -9.95
C GLU A 351 23.36 -1.11 -9.71
N ALA A 352 22.73 -1.33 -8.56
CA ALA A 352 22.16 -2.60 -8.17
C ALA A 352 20.67 -2.41 -7.88
N VAL A 353 19.80 -3.04 -8.65
CA VAL A 353 18.34 -2.99 -8.49
C VAL A 353 17.88 -4.20 -7.70
N MET A 354 17.24 -3.94 -6.56
CA MET A 354 16.62 -4.99 -5.74
C MET A 354 15.33 -5.47 -6.40
N PHE A 355 14.43 -4.55 -6.73
CA PHE A 355 13.22 -4.82 -7.52
C PHE A 355 12.74 -3.53 -8.21
N GLY A 356 11.97 -3.70 -9.28
CA GLY A 356 11.40 -2.62 -10.06
C GLY A 356 10.20 -3.08 -10.89
N ASP A 357 10.04 -2.50 -12.06
CA ASP A 357 8.94 -2.78 -12.99
C ASP A 357 9.10 -4.06 -13.83
N GLY A 358 10.20 -4.79 -13.66
CA GLY A 358 10.49 -6.01 -14.41
C GLY A 358 10.98 -5.77 -15.84
N THR A 359 11.20 -4.51 -16.27
CA THR A 359 11.75 -4.22 -17.62
C THR A 359 13.13 -4.85 -17.78
N ASN A 360 13.42 -5.28 -19.02
CA ASN A 360 14.66 -5.97 -19.38
C ASN A 360 14.98 -7.23 -18.54
N GLY A 361 13.94 -7.90 -18.00
CA GLY A 361 14.10 -9.07 -17.14
C GLY A 361 14.64 -8.74 -15.74
N GLY A 362 14.51 -7.50 -15.32
CA GLY A 362 14.86 -7.08 -13.95
C GLY A 362 13.94 -7.70 -12.89
N PRO A 363 14.43 -7.78 -11.64
CA PRO A 363 13.65 -8.35 -10.53
C PRO A 363 12.43 -7.52 -10.21
N THR A 364 11.36 -8.20 -9.77
CA THR A 364 10.10 -7.62 -9.34
C THR A 364 9.87 -7.80 -7.84
N ALA A 365 8.86 -7.11 -7.29
CA ALA A 365 8.42 -7.35 -5.91
C ALA A 365 7.89 -8.78 -5.73
N ASP A 366 7.31 -9.39 -6.77
CA ASP A 366 6.83 -10.77 -6.74
C ASP A 366 7.97 -11.78 -6.63
N ASP A 367 9.10 -11.56 -7.31
CA ASP A 367 10.29 -12.40 -7.18
C ASP A 367 10.85 -12.38 -5.75
N TRP A 368 10.87 -11.21 -5.12
CA TRP A 368 11.27 -11.09 -3.71
C TRP A 368 10.25 -11.70 -2.76
N ALA A 369 8.96 -11.58 -3.06
CA ALA A 369 7.90 -12.24 -2.30
C ALA A 369 8.06 -13.77 -2.34
N ALA A 370 8.30 -14.34 -3.51
CA ALA A 370 8.56 -15.75 -3.68
C ALA A 370 9.81 -16.21 -2.89
N ALA A 371 10.91 -15.46 -2.96
CA ALA A 371 12.13 -15.77 -2.21
C ALA A 371 11.96 -15.66 -0.68
N ALA A 372 11.02 -14.85 -0.23
CA ALA A 372 10.71 -14.64 1.20
C ALA A 372 9.59 -15.54 1.73
N GLY A 373 8.84 -16.21 0.86
CA GLY A 373 7.63 -16.99 1.24
C GLY A 373 6.49 -16.10 1.72
N THR A 374 6.28 -14.95 1.06
CA THR A 374 5.26 -13.96 1.38
C THR A 374 4.61 -13.41 0.10
N ASN A 375 3.93 -12.26 0.17
CA ASN A 375 3.31 -11.57 -0.95
C ASN A 375 3.96 -10.21 -1.27
N ASN A 376 3.67 -9.68 -2.45
CA ASN A 376 4.20 -8.42 -2.93
C ASN A 376 3.77 -7.20 -2.08
N TYR A 377 2.60 -7.26 -1.42
CA TYR A 377 2.15 -6.25 -0.46
C TYR A 377 3.18 -6.02 0.65
N GLU A 378 3.67 -7.12 1.26
CA GLU A 378 4.65 -7.04 2.33
C GLU A 378 5.98 -6.49 1.82
N ILE A 379 6.41 -6.89 0.62
CA ILE A 379 7.70 -6.46 0.06
C ILE A 379 7.76 -4.94 -0.09
N VAL A 380 6.76 -4.31 -0.70
CA VAL A 380 6.79 -2.86 -0.91
C VAL A 380 6.53 -2.08 0.38
N THR A 381 5.58 -2.54 1.21
CA THR A 381 5.18 -1.84 2.43
C THR A 381 6.29 -1.80 3.49
N ARG A 382 7.16 -2.82 3.52
CA ARG A 382 8.22 -2.92 4.54
C ARG A 382 9.47 -2.10 4.23
N ILE A 383 9.61 -1.51 3.03
CA ILE A 383 10.76 -0.64 2.72
C ILE A 383 10.79 0.50 3.74
N SER A 384 11.85 0.53 4.55
CA SER A 384 11.93 1.40 5.72
C SER A 384 12.20 2.87 5.34
N PRO A 385 11.96 3.83 6.25
CA PRO A 385 12.30 5.24 6.04
C PRO A 385 13.81 5.50 5.87
N ARG A 386 14.68 4.52 6.18
CA ARG A 386 16.12 4.60 5.89
C ARG A 386 16.43 4.64 4.39
N VAL A 387 15.48 4.18 3.55
CA VAL A 387 15.57 4.24 2.09
C VAL A 387 14.76 5.45 1.62
N PRO A 388 15.39 6.57 1.24
CA PRO A 388 14.67 7.77 0.83
C PRO A 388 13.78 7.51 -0.39
N ARG A 389 12.56 8.10 -0.39
CA ARG A 389 11.68 8.10 -1.57
C ARG A 389 12.08 9.24 -2.48
N ILE A 390 12.21 8.93 -3.77
CA ILE A 390 12.45 9.90 -4.84
C ILE A 390 11.27 9.81 -5.79
N TYR A 391 10.58 10.92 -6.00
CA TYR A 391 9.41 10.95 -6.87
C TYR A 391 9.82 11.35 -8.28
N ALA A 392 9.63 10.44 -9.23
CA ALA A 392 9.76 10.72 -10.64
C ALA A 392 8.42 11.22 -11.19
N ASN A 393 8.48 12.13 -12.16
CA ASN A 393 7.29 12.68 -12.83
C ASN A 393 6.30 13.39 -11.86
N GLU A 394 6.83 14.03 -10.83
CA GLU A 394 6.04 14.88 -9.94
C GLU A 394 5.62 16.15 -10.70
N ALA A 395 4.32 16.50 -10.66
CA ALA A 395 3.84 17.72 -11.29
C ALA A 395 4.51 18.95 -10.66
N PRO A 396 4.89 19.97 -11.45
CA PRO A 396 5.45 21.21 -10.93
C PRO A 396 4.52 21.85 -9.87
N GLU A 397 5.11 22.49 -8.88
CA GLU A 397 4.35 23.09 -7.76
C GLU A 397 3.36 24.19 -8.23
N ALA A 398 3.67 24.85 -9.36
CA ALA A 398 2.86 25.91 -9.97
C ALA A 398 1.54 25.39 -10.62
N ASP A 399 1.44 24.09 -10.91
CA ASP A 399 0.26 23.48 -11.55
C ASP A 399 -0.60 22.70 -10.54
N ARG A 400 -0.36 22.88 -9.24
CA ARG A 400 -1.13 22.22 -8.18
C ARG A 400 -2.42 23.01 -7.92
N PRO A 401 -3.59 22.36 -8.02
CA PRO A 401 -4.89 22.98 -7.75
C PRO A 401 -5.04 23.42 -6.29
#